data_0b9b29b2e215c28659c8eec1a2b49f8e
#
_entry.id   0b9b29b2e215c28659c8eec1a2b49f8e
#
_cell.length_a   1.000
_cell.length_b   1.000
_cell.length_c   1.000
_cell.angle_alpha   90.00
_cell.angle_beta   90.00
_cell.angle_gamma   90.00
#
_symmetry.space_group_name_H-M   'P 1'
#
loop_
_entity.id
_entity.type
_entity.pdbx_description
1 polymer ?
#
loop_
_entity_poly.entity_id
_entity_poly.type
_entity_poly.pdbx_seq_one_letter_code
_entity_poly.pdbx_strand_id
1 'polypeptide(L)'
;MGKSEISYHQAIDMMEEFRLIMKRIHKKNNAPIRKPEFQAMLFLSCKEKITMQELGEELHVTKPRVTALVGELLDKDFVVQSIDEKDKRKKYLSLSEKGIECIELHRKAYEEWFKSIWDKFDAREKEAFNILLTKTNLVLREEIQDKEENNETN
;
A
#
# COMPACT_ATOMS: atom_id res chain seq x y z
N MET A 1 -18.37 -24.39 -30.03
CA MET A 1 -18.24 -22.94 -29.79
C MET A 1 -16.92 -22.70 -29.09
N GLY A 2 -15.93 -22.19 -29.81
CA GLY A 2 -14.62 -21.91 -29.26
C GLY A 2 -14.72 -20.87 -28.15
N LYS A 3 -14.18 -21.18 -26.97
CA LYS A 3 -13.91 -20.18 -25.94
C LYS A 3 -12.97 -19.16 -26.60
N SER A 4 -13.43 -17.93 -26.79
CA SER A 4 -12.57 -16.82 -27.18
C SER A 4 -11.47 -16.72 -26.13
N GLU A 5 -10.27 -17.12 -26.50
CA GLU A 5 -9.10 -17.01 -25.64
C GLU A 5 -8.82 -15.52 -25.47
N ILE A 6 -9.05 -15.00 -24.25
CA ILE A 6 -8.76 -13.60 -23.96
C ILE A 6 -7.26 -13.41 -24.09
N SER A 7 -6.86 -12.55 -25.04
CA SER A 7 -5.44 -12.26 -25.25
C SER A 7 -4.88 -11.43 -24.08
N TYR A 8 -3.59 -11.56 -23.82
CA TYR A 8 -2.94 -10.75 -22.78
C TYR A 8 -3.01 -9.23 -23.10
N HIS A 9 -3.11 -8.83 -24.35
CA HIS A 9 -3.32 -7.44 -24.74
C HIS A 9 -4.67 -6.90 -24.24
N GLN A 10 -5.75 -7.70 -24.40
CA GLN A 10 -7.06 -7.33 -23.85
C GLN A 10 -7.03 -7.23 -22.33
N ALA A 11 -6.28 -8.10 -21.65
CA ALA A 11 -6.09 -8.02 -20.21
C ALA A 11 -5.35 -6.74 -19.80
N ILE A 12 -4.31 -6.33 -20.54
CA ILE A 12 -3.59 -5.07 -20.31
C ILE A 12 -4.53 -3.88 -20.46
N ASP A 13 -5.31 -3.81 -21.55
CA ASP A 13 -6.26 -2.71 -21.80
C ASP A 13 -7.27 -2.60 -20.65
N MET A 14 -7.82 -3.73 -20.19
CA MET A 14 -8.75 -3.76 -19.05
C MET A 14 -8.09 -3.30 -17.74
N MET A 15 -6.85 -3.69 -17.48
CA MET A 15 -6.10 -3.23 -16.31
C MET A 15 -5.81 -1.73 -16.36
N GLU A 16 -5.48 -1.19 -17.54
CA GLU A 16 -5.28 0.26 -17.71
C GLU A 16 -6.57 1.04 -17.50
N GLU A 17 -7.68 0.57 -18.05
CA GLU A 17 -8.99 1.16 -17.82
C GLU A 17 -9.34 1.15 -16.32
N PHE A 18 -9.19 0.01 -15.66
CA PHE A 18 -9.41 -0.12 -14.22
C PHE A 18 -8.56 0.89 -13.44
N ARG A 19 -7.27 1.01 -13.76
CA ARG A 19 -6.37 1.97 -13.14
C ARG A 19 -6.84 3.42 -13.30
N LEU A 20 -7.34 3.77 -14.48
CA LEU A 20 -7.86 5.12 -14.77
C LEU A 20 -9.15 5.41 -14.00
N ILE A 21 -10.06 4.43 -13.93
CA ILE A 21 -11.30 4.52 -13.15
C ILE A 21 -10.96 4.72 -11.66
N MET A 22 -10.07 3.89 -11.11
CA MET A 22 -9.63 4.00 -9.73
C MET A 22 -8.99 5.37 -9.42
N LYS A 23 -8.20 5.91 -10.37
CA LYS A 23 -7.63 7.25 -10.23
C LYS A 23 -8.71 8.33 -10.12
N ARG A 24 -9.79 8.22 -10.90
CA ARG A 24 -10.92 9.16 -10.87
C ARG A 24 -11.71 9.04 -9.55
N ILE A 25 -11.98 7.83 -9.09
CA ILE A 25 -12.66 7.57 -7.82
C ILE A 25 -11.88 8.18 -6.65
N HIS A 26 -10.58 7.90 -6.57
CA HIS A 26 -9.72 8.45 -5.52
C HIS A 26 -9.66 9.98 -5.55
N LYS A 27 -9.63 10.58 -6.75
CA LYS A 27 -9.66 12.04 -6.90
C LYS A 27 -10.98 12.63 -6.42
N LYS A 28 -12.11 12.01 -6.78
CA LYS A 28 -13.46 12.46 -6.40
C LYS A 28 -13.70 12.38 -4.90
N ASN A 29 -13.23 11.29 -4.28
CA ASN A 29 -13.42 11.03 -2.85
C ASN A 29 -12.34 11.68 -1.97
N ASN A 30 -11.44 12.47 -2.56
CA ASN A 30 -10.29 13.08 -1.87
C ASN A 30 -9.48 12.06 -1.03
N ALA A 31 -9.41 10.82 -1.52
CA ALA A 31 -8.79 9.71 -0.80
C ALA A 31 -7.28 9.94 -0.63
N PRO A 32 -6.76 9.94 0.60
CA PRO A 32 -5.35 10.26 0.89
C PRO A 32 -4.38 9.13 0.50
N ILE A 33 -4.88 7.99 0.04
CA ILE A 33 -4.11 6.76 -0.19
C ILE A 33 -2.89 6.92 -1.10
N ARG A 34 -2.85 7.97 -1.91
CA ARG A 34 -1.71 8.31 -2.79
C ARG A 34 -0.78 9.35 -2.20
N LYS A 35 -1.12 9.95 -1.09
CA LYS A 35 -0.24 10.93 -0.44
C LYS A 35 0.91 10.19 0.23
N PRO A 36 2.16 10.65 0.06
CA PRO A 36 3.32 10.03 0.68
C PRO A 36 3.18 9.86 2.19
N GLU A 37 2.53 10.83 2.85
CA GLU A 37 2.26 10.81 4.29
C GLU A 37 1.38 9.62 4.68
N PHE A 38 0.34 9.36 3.89
CA PHE A 38 -0.56 8.24 4.16
C PHE A 38 0.11 6.90 3.86
N GLN A 39 0.93 6.82 2.81
CA GLN A 39 1.72 5.61 2.51
C GLN A 39 2.73 5.31 3.63
N ALA A 40 3.39 6.34 4.17
CA ALA A 40 4.27 6.19 5.31
C ALA A 40 3.51 5.64 6.54
N MET A 41 2.33 6.18 6.82
CA MET A 41 1.49 5.72 7.92
C MET A 41 0.99 4.28 7.71
N LEU A 42 0.62 3.90 6.48
CA LEU A 42 0.25 2.52 6.15
C LEU A 42 1.42 1.56 6.40
N PHE A 43 2.62 1.92 5.98
CA PHE A 43 3.80 1.09 6.24
C PHE A 43 4.08 0.96 7.74
N LEU A 44 3.99 2.06 8.49
CA LEU A 44 4.10 2.07 9.94
C LEU A 44 3.03 1.21 10.63
N SER A 45 1.83 1.11 10.07
CA SER A 45 0.76 0.27 10.62
C SER A 45 1.02 -1.23 10.49
N CYS A 46 1.89 -1.63 9.58
CA CYS A 46 2.29 -3.02 9.38
C CYS A 46 3.47 -3.44 10.27
N LYS A 47 4.14 -2.49 10.92
CA LYS A 47 5.34 -2.73 11.73
C LYS A 47 5.27 -1.91 13.02
N GLU A 48 5.70 -2.49 14.14
CA GLU A 48 5.65 -1.80 15.42
C GLU A 48 6.60 -0.60 15.48
N LYS A 49 7.80 -0.75 14.94
CA LYS A 49 8.84 0.29 14.94
C LYS A 49 9.71 0.16 13.70
N ILE A 50 10.02 1.28 13.07
CA ILE A 50 10.95 1.35 11.94
C ILE A 50 11.85 2.56 12.08
N THR A 51 13.01 2.50 11.42
CA THR A 51 13.93 3.64 11.29
C THR A 51 13.52 4.56 10.13
N MET A 52 14.06 5.78 10.12
CA MET A 52 13.91 6.68 8.96
C MET A 52 14.51 6.11 7.69
N GLN A 53 15.57 5.29 7.81
CA GLN A 53 16.21 4.65 6.67
C GLN A 53 15.27 3.62 6.04
N GLU A 54 14.72 2.69 6.84
CA GLU A 54 13.76 1.69 6.37
C GLU A 54 12.53 2.33 5.73
N LEU A 55 12.03 3.44 6.28
CA LEU A 55 10.94 4.19 5.67
C LEU A 55 11.33 4.79 4.31
N GLY A 56 12.55 5.29 4.19
CA GLY A 56 13.07 5.84 2.93
C GLY A 56 13.23 4.79 1.84
N GLU A 57 13.73 3.62 2.21
CA GLU A 57 13.87 2.46 1.33
C GLU A 57 12.51 1.98 0.83
N GLU A 58 11.54 1.80 1.73
CA GLU A 58 10.18 1.40 1.37
C GLU A 58 9.49 2.37 0.43
N LEU A 59 9.60 3.68 0.71
CA LEU A 59 8.96 4.71 -0.11
C LEU A 59 9.77 5.08 -1.37
N HIS A 60 10.95 4.49 -1.56
CA HIS A 60 11.88 4.81 -2.65
C HIS A 60 12.18 6.31 -2.75
N VAL A 61 12.40 6.97 -1.62
CA VAL A 61 12.67 8.41 -1.55
C VAL A 61 14.02 8.71 -0.89
N THR A 62 14.58 9.88 -1.21
CA THR A 62 15.86 10.33 -0.68
C THR A 62 15.76 10.70 0.81
N LYS A 63 16.88 10.63 1.53
CA LYS A 63 16.97 10.98 2.95
C LYS A 63 16.40 12.38 3.29
N PRO A 64 16.66 13.47 2.55
CA PRO A 64 16.04 14.76 2.81
C PRO A 64 14.51 14.73 2.71
N ARG A 65 13.98 13.97 1.75
CA ARG A 65 12.54 13.83 1.55
C ARG A 65 11.87 13.05 2.69
N VAL A 66 12.50 11.97 3.16
CA VAL A 66 12.02 11.24 4.36
C VAL A 66 12.00 12.15 5.57
N THR A 67 13.07 12.93 5.77
CA THR A 67 13.16 13.85 6.92
C THR A 67 12.03 14.89 6.90
N ALA A 68 11.75 15.49 5.74
CA ALA A 68 10.66 16.44 5.58
C ALA A 68 9.29 15.78 5.85
N LEU A 69 9.07 14.59 5.26
CA LEU A 69 7.85 13.82 5.42
C LEU A 69 7.58 13.43 6.89
N VAL A 70 8.60 12.94 7.57
CA VAL A 70 8.50 12.57 8.99
C VAL A 70 8.28 13.81 9.86
N GLY A 71 8.91 14.95 9.54
CA GLY A 71 8.66 16.23 10.19
C GLY A 71 7.18 16.62 10.12
N GLU A 72 6.57 16.56 8.93
CA GLU A 72 5.14 16.84 8.75
C GLU A 72 4.23 15.88 9.53
N LEU A 73 4.59 14.60 9.61
CA LEU A 73 3.82 13.61 10.37
C LEU A 73 3.92 13.81 11.88
N LEU A 74 5.09 14.21 12.38
CA LEU A 74 5.31 14.58 13.79
C LEU A 74 4.54 15.85 14.15
N ASP A 75 4.58 16.88 13.30
CA ASP A 75 3.88 18.15 13.51
C ASP A 75 2.34 17.97 13.56
N LYS A 76 1.84 16.96 12.84
CA LYS A 76 0.41 16.59 12.83
C LYS A 76 0.03 15.61 13.93
N ASP A 77 0.97 15.18 14.75
CA ASP A 77 0.80 14.14 15.77
C ASP A 77 0.33 12.78 15.23
N PHE A 78 0.65 12.42 14.01
CA PHE A 78 0.32 11.10 13.45
C PHE A 78 1.36 10.05 13.77
N VAL A 79 2.59 10.47 14.04
CA VAL A 79 3.74 9.60 14.31
C VAL A 79 4.44 10.08 15.57
N VAL A 80 5.01 9.15 16.31
CA VAL A 80 5.89 9.43 17.43
C VAL A 80 7.28 8.88 17.17
N GLN A 81 8.28 9.54 17.75
CA GLN A 81 9.67 9.10 17.66
C GLN A 81 10.14 8.62 19.04
N SER A 82 10.75 7.45 19.07
CA SER A 82 11.40 6.88 20.26
C SER A 82 12.90 6.69 20.00
N ILE A 83 13.68 6.73 21.07
CA ILE A 83 15.13 6.50 21.04
C ILE A 83 15.38 5.08 21.58
N ASP A 84 16.29 4.36 20.94
CA ASP A 84 16.71 3.05 21.40
C ASP A 84 17.38 3.17 22.78
N GLU A 85 17.02 2.29 23.71
CA GLU A 85 17.56 2.32 25.07
C GLU A 85 19.05 1.97 25.13
N LYS A 86 19.51 1.11 24.21
CA LYS A 86 20.89 0.60 24.16
C LYS A 86 21.79 1.45 23.27
N ASP A 87 21.24 1.97 22.17
CA ASP A 87 21.97 2.84 21.24
C ASP A 87 21.18 4.14 20.98
N LYS A 88 21.52 5.17 21.73
CA LYS A 88 20.89 6.50 21.66
C LYS A 88 21.01 7.18 20.29
N ARG A 89 21.78 6.62 19.36
CA ARG A 89 21.87 7.12 17.98
C ARG A 89 20.73 6.58 17.11
N LYS A 90 20.12 5.48 17.52
CA LYS A 90 18.99 4.88 16.79
C LYS A 90 17.69 5.50 17.24
N LYS A 91 16.97 6.00 16.25
CA LYS A 91 15.63 6.57 16.42
C LYS A 91 14.63 5.74 15.64
N TYR A 92 13.55 5.39 16.30
CA TYR A 92 12.46 4.62 15.72
C TYR A 92 11.22 5.48 15.60
N LEU A 93 10.45 5.20 14.56
CA LEU A 93 9.16 5.79 14.26
C LEU A 93 8.07 4.74 14.52
N SER A 94 6.97 5.17 15.08
CA SER A 94 5.74 4.38 15.22
C SER A 94 4.53 5.29 15.08
N LEU A 95 3.37 4.71 14.79
CA LEU A 95 2.13 5.49 14.77
C LEU A 95 1.80 5.98 16.20
N SER A 96 1.27 7.18 16.30
CA SER A 96 0.57 7.66 17.50
C SER A 96 -0.85 7.07 17.55
N GLU A 97 -1.56 7.25 18.68
CA GLU A 97 -2.98 6.90 18.76
C GLU A 97 -3.80 7.59 17.67
N LYS A 98 -3.56 8.88 17.44
CA LYS A 98 -4.19 9.65 16.36
C LYS A 98 -3.85 9.12 14.97
N GLY A 99 -2.63 8.66 14.75
CA GLY A 99 -2.20 8.00 13.52
C GLY A 99 -2.94 6.69 13.29
N ILE A 100 -3.06 5.87 14.32
CA ILE A 100 -3.81 4.61 14.30
C ILE A 100 -5.29 4.87 13.97
N GLU A 101 -5.92 5.80 14.68
CA GLU A 101 -7.32 6.18 14.42
C GLU A 101 -7.54 6.66 12.97
N CYS A 102 -6.60 7.45 12.44
CA CYS A 102 -6.65 7.92 11.06
C CYS A 102 -6.60 6.76 10.05
N ILE A 103 -5.72 5.79 10.26
CA ILE A 103 -5.62 4.59 9.41
C ILE A 103 -6.89 3.74 9.51
N GLU A 104 -7.40 3.52 10.71
CA GLU A 104 -8.61 2.72 10.92
C GLU A 104 -9.86 3.37 10.28
N LEU A 105 -9.99 4.69 10.39
CA LEU A 105 -11.08 5.42 9.74
C LEU A 105 -11.05 5.24 8.22
N HIS A 106 -9.87 5.35 7.62
CA HIS A 106 -9.71 5.15 6.18
C HIS A 106 -9.94 3.71 5.76
N ARG A 107 -9.52 2.75 6.57
CA ARG A 107 -9.77 1.33 6.36
C ARG A 107 -11.26 1.01 6.34
N LYS A 108 -12.01 1.51 7.32
CA LYS A 108 -13.47 1.36 7.37
C LYS A 108 -14.16 1.95 6.14
N ALA A 109 -13.79 3.18 5.76
CA ALA A 109 -14.34 3.82 4.57
C ALA A 109 -14.03 3.04 3.28
N TYR A 110 -12.83 2.46 3.18
CA TYR A 110 -12.46 1.59 2.07
C TYR A 110 -13.25 0.28 2.08
N GLU A 111 -13.42 -0.35 3.23
CA GLU A 111 -14.20 -1.59 3.39
C GLU A 111 -15.67 -1.37 2.99
N GLU A 112 -16.29 -0.28 3.44
CA GLU A 112 -17.68 0.07 3.08
C GLU A 112 -17.82 0.30 1.57
N TRP A 113 -16.89 1.07 1.00
CA TRP A 113 -16.87 1.30 -0.44
C TRP A 113 -16.66 -0.01 -1.22
N PHE A 114 -15.69 -0.82 -0.86
CA PHE A 114 -15.42 -2.09 -1.52
C PHE A 114 -16.61 -3.04 -1.39
N LYS A 115 -17.23 -3.11 -0.20
CA LYS A 115 -18.43 -3.88 0.03
C LYS A 115 -19.56 -3.48 -0.91
N SER A 116 -19.75 -2.18 -1.16
CA SER A 116 -20.80 -1.69 -2.07
C SER A 116 -20.62 -2.16 -3.52
N ILE A 117 -19.36 -2.42 -3.93
CA ILE A 117 -19.03 -3.00 -5.24
C ILE A 117 -19.18 -4.52 -5.18
N TRP A 118 -18.66 -5.14 -4.13
CA TRP A 118 -18.67 -6.57 -3.90
C TRP A 118 -20.08 -7.17 -3.88
N ASP A 119 -21.03 -6.45 -3.31
CA ASP A 119 -22.43 -6.88 -3.25
C ASP A 119 -23.14 -6.90 -4.63
N LYS A 120 -22.51 -6.31 -5.66
CA LYS A 120 -23.01 -6.36 -7.05
C LYS A 120 -22.55 -7.60 -7.82
N PHE A 121 -21.58 -8.33 -7.29
CA PHE A 121 -21.08 -9.56 -7.89
C PHE A 121 -21.91 -10.75 -7.42
N ASP A 122 -22.19 -11.69 -8.33
CA ASP A 122 -22.75 -12.97 -7.98
C ASP A 122 -21.71 -13.92 -7.33
N ALA A 123 -22.16 -15.10 -6.89
CA ALA A 123 -21.28 -16.05 -6.19
C ALA A 123 -20.15 -16.58 -7.07
N ARG A 124 -20.38 -16.76 -8.37
CA ARG A 124 -19.36 -17.26 -9.32
C ARG A 124 -18.33 -16.19 -9.62
N GLU A 125 -18.77 -14.96 -9.77
CA GLU A 125 -17.91 -13.80 -9.99
C GLU A 125 -17.01 -13.55 -8.78
N LYS A 126 -17.54 -13.66 -7.57
CA LYS A 126 -16.78 -13.57 -6.31
C LYS A 126 -15.71 -14.65 -6.20
N GLU A 127 -16.06 -15.88 -6.54
CA GLU A 127 -15.13 -17.01 -6.55
C GLU A 127 -14.02 -16.81 -7.60
N ALA A 128 -14.38 -16.44 -8.82
CA ALA A 128 -13.43 -16.15 -9.90
C ALA A 128 -12.47 -15.02 -9.53
N PHE A 129 -12.97 -13.93 -8.96
CA PHE A 129 -12.17 -12.81 -8.48
C PHE A 129 -11.15 -13.25 -7.42
N ASN A 130 -11.59 -14.03 -6.42
CA ASN A 130 -10.71 -14.53 -5.37
C ASN A 130 -9.61 -15.45 -5.92
N ILE A 131 -9.96 -16.37 -6.80
CA ILE A 131 -8.99 -17.29 -7.45
C ILE A 131 -7.95 -16.50 -8.23
N LEU A 132 -8.38 -15.53 -9.06
CA LEU A 132 -7.48 -14.73 -9.88
C LEU A 132 -6.55 -13.86 -9.04
N LEU A 133 -7.06 -13.19 -8.01
CA LEU A 133 -6.24 -12.38 -7.12
C LEU A 133 -5.22 -13.22 -6.36
N THR A 134 -5.63 -14.38 -5.85
CA THR A 134 -4.74 -15.29 -5.13
C THR A 134 -3.58 -15.74 -6.03
N LYS A 135 -3.90 -16.18 -7.26
CA LYS A 135 -2.88 -16.60 -8.22
C LYS A 135 -1.97 -15.45 -8.65
N THR A 136 -2.53 -14.28 -8.92
CA THR A 136 -1.75 -13.09 -9.30
C THR A 136 -0.79 -12.69 -8.20
N ASN A 137 -1.26 -12.64 -6.95
CA ASN A 137 -0.41 -12.31 -5.80
C ASN A 137 0.73 -13.32 -5.60
N LEU A 138 0.47 -14.61 -5.84
CA LEU A 138 1.51 -15.64 -5.75
C LEU A 138 2.60 -15.41 -6.78
N VAL A 139 2.22 -15.26 -8.06
CA VAL A 139 3.17 -15.02 -9.16
C VAL A 139 3.99 -13.75 -8.96
N LEU A 140 3.34 -12.66 -8.52
CA LEU A 140 4.04 -11.39 -8.27
C LEU A 140 5.04 -11.48 -7.10
N ARG A 141 4.73 -12.27 -6.06
CA ARG A 141 5.68 -12.51 -4.97
C ARG A 141 6.90 -13.30 -5.42
N GLU A 142 6.71 -14.32 -6.25
CA GLU A 142 7.81 -15.09 -6.84
C GLU A 142 8.72 -14.18 -7.68
N GLU A 143 8.15 -13.29 -8.53
CA GLU A 143 8.93 -12.32 -9.31
C GLU A 143 9.73 -11.33 -8.44
N ILE A 144 9.22 -10.93 -7.28
CA ILE A 144 9.93 -10.03 -6.37
C ILE A 144 11.13 -10.76 -5.74
N GLN A 145 10.92 -12.00 -5.26
CA GLN A 145 11.98 -12.81 -4.66
C GLN A 145 13.12 -13.09 -5.64
N ASP A 146 12.79 -13.48 -6.87
CA ASP A 146 13.80 -13.74 -7.93
C ASP A 146 14.64 -12.50 -8.24
N LYS A 147 14.06 -11.30 -8.17
CA LYS A 147 14.79 -10.03 -8.40
C LYS A 147 15.68 -9.65 -7.21
N GLU A 148 15.25 -9.91 -5.99
CA GLU A 148 16.05 -9.66 -4.78
C GLU A 148 17.27 -10.58 -4.73
N GLU A 149 17.10 -11.87 -5.00
CA GLU A 149 18.20 -12.85 -5.05
C GLU A 149 19.22 -12.54 -6.16
N ASN A 150 18.77 -12.07 -7.34
CA ASN A 150 19.65 -11.69 -8.44
C ASN A 150 20.42 -10.38 -8.19
N ASN A 151 19.89 -9.47 -7.34
CA ASN A 151 20.57 -8.23 -6.98
C ASN A 151 21.61 -8.42 -5.87
N GLU A 152 21.49 -9.45 -5.03
CA GLU A 152 22.47 -9.79 -4.00
C GLU A 152 23.69 -10.56 -4.56
N THR A 153 23.58 -11.07 -5.78
CA THR A 153 24.61 -11.91 -6.42
C THR A 153 25.51 -11.11 -7.38
N ASN A 154 25.26 -9.81 -7.62
CA ASN A 154 26.05 -8.90 -8.47
C ASN A 154 26.67 -7.78 -7.61
#